data_45479046d63847582ddaa443e1b7ab88
#
_entry.id   45479046d63847582ddaa443e1b7ab88
#
_cell.length_a   1.000
_cell.length_b   1.000
_cell.length_c   1.000
_cell.angle_alpha   90.00
_cell.angle_beta   90.00
_cell.angle_gamma   90.00
#
_symmetry.space_group_name_H-M   'P 1'
#
loop_
_entity.id
_entity.type
_entity.pdbx_description
1 polymer ?
#
loop_
_entity_poly.entity_id
_entity_poly.type
_entity_poly.pdbx_seq_one_letter_code
_entity_poly.pdbx_strand_id
1 'polypeptide(L)'
;PPAAQVVVDTPDTPPAPEAAAAPAPVRANGAKSPWGRKNPYPAKIVANTVLSGPTSDKEVRHLVISLGDSGIDYQPGDGISITPVNDPALVEKILTRLGATGDEMISDRKSQYTLRDALTHRFEIATPSKYLVDYIASRTEDPELTHLSATGDHEALDAWLWGRDVLDLLNVDPAVTITPEELIAELRPLANRVHSISSSPLAHAGTVHITMATVRYRSGDRMRGGVCSTYLADRRTEGDTVPVFIQPNKSFRPPADDVAAIMIGPGTGIAPFRSFLHERQARGAQGENWLFSVSYTHLRA
;
A
#
# COMPACT_ATOMS: atom_id res chain seq x y z
N PRO A 1 8.57 3.25 45.19
CA PRO A 1 9.13 2.05 44.59
C PRO A 1 9.88 2.43 43.33
N PRO A 2 11.16 1.99 43.14
CA PRO A 2 11.91 2.34 41.96
C PRO A 2 11.35 1.64 40.74
N ALA A 3 11.33 2.33 39.60
CA ALA A 3 10.91 1.80 38.31
C ALA A 3 11.81 0.61 37.91
N ALA A 4 11.17 -0.50 37.57
CA ALA A 4 11.89 -1.68 37.08
C ALA A 4 12.50 -1.38 35.71
N GLN A 5 13.82 -1.42 35.62
CA GLN A 5 14.51 -1.45 34.33
C GLN A 5 14.36 -2.86 33.75
N VAL A 6 13.62 -2.98 32.64
CA VAL A 6 13.60 -4.22 31.86
C VAL A 6 14.86 -4.25 31.00
N VAL A 7 15.82 -5.04 31.37
CA VAL A 7 16.96 -5.40 30.52
C VAL A 7 16.44 -6.47 29.56
N VAL A 8 16.31 -6.15 28.28
CA VAL A 8 16.02 -7.14 27.24
C VAL A 8 17.36 -7.66 26.73
N ASP A 9 17.69 -8.91 27.08
CA ASP A 9 18.77 -9.63 26.42
C ASP A 9 18.42 -9.79 24.94
N THR A 10 19.18 -9.13 24.07
CA THR A 10 19.10 -9.33 22.63
C THR A 10 19.87 -10.60 22.27
N PRO A 11 19.26 -11.58 21.59
CA PRO A 11 20.03 -12.68 21.02
C PRO A 11 20.97 -12.12 19.95
N ASP A 12 22.23 -12.57 20.02
CA ASP A 12 23.30 -12.26 19.06
C ASP A 12 22.82 -12.57 17.62
N THR A 13 22.46 -11.51 16.90
CA THR A 13 22.25 -11.59 15.46
C THR A 13 23.60 -11.30 14.81
N PRO A 14 24.13 -12.19 13.96
CA PRO A 14 25.38 -11.92 13.26
C PRO A 14 25.26 -10.66 12.43
N PRO A 15 26.29 -9.81 12.36
CA PRO A 15 26.27 -8.59 11.57
C PRO A 15 26.06 -8.96 10.08
N ALA A 16 25.09 -8.29 9.47
CA ALA A 16 24.91 -8.35 8.03
C ALA A 16 26.20 -7.90 7.31
N PRO A 17 26.59 -8.52 6.18
CA PRO A 17 27.80 -8.13 5.48
C PRO A 17 27.71 -6.67 5.06
N GLU A 18 28.70 -5.92 5.50
CA GLU A 18 28.92 -4.51 5.18
C GLU A 18 29.26 -4.38 3.69
N ALA A 19 28.23 -4.16 2.88
CA ALA A 19 28.44 -3.76 1.49
C ALA A 19 28.94 -2.32 1.50
N ALA A 20 30.20 -2.12 1.13
CA ALA A 20 30.80 -0.81 0.95
C ALA A 20 29.95 -0.01 -0.05
N ALA A 21 29.20 0.95 0.47
CA ALA A 21 28.37 1.84 -0.34
C ALA A 21 29.27 2.81 -1.12
N ALA A 22 29.21 2.74 -2.44
CA ALA A 22 29.71 3.83 -3.28
C ALA A 22 28.95 5.12 -2.93
N PRO A 23 29.62 6.29 -2.87
CA PRO A 23 28.97 7.54 -2.54
C PRO A 23 27.87 7.84 -3.56
N ALA A 24 26.64 8.05 -3.07
CA ALA A 24 25.53 8.43 -3.93
C ALA A 24 25.86 9.74 -4.66
N PRO A 25 25.50 9.87 -5.95
CA PRO A 25 25.75 11.09 -6.70
C PRO A 25 24.99 12.26 -6.06
N VAL A 26 25.73 13.27 -5.60
CA VAL A 26 25.18 14.52 -5.07
C VAL A 26 24.45 15.23 -6.22
N ARG A 27 23.14 15.32 -6.15
CA ARG A 27 22.38 16.12 -7.12
C ARG A 27 22.75 17.59 -7.01
N ALA A 28 23.02 18.21 -8.16
CA ALA A 28 22.98 19.65 -8.29
C ALA A 28 21.58 20.16 -7.90
N ASN A 29 21.51 21.08 -6.95
CA ASN A 29 20.28 21.68 -6.43
C ASN A 29 19.30 22.06 -7.54
N GLY A 30 18.10 21.52 -7.54
CA GLY A 30 16.96 22.06 -8.27
C GLY A 30 16.41 21.25 -9.46
N ALA A 31 17.04 20.16 -9.90
CA ALA A 31 16.48 19.34 -10.98
C ALA A 31 15.30 18.49 -10.46
N LYS A 32 14.11 18.70 -11.04
CA LYS A 32 12.94 17.87 -10.75
C LYS A 32 13.23 16.43 -11.17
N SER A 33 12.88 15.48 -10.29
CA SER A 33 12.97 14.04 -10.63
C SER A 33 12.13 13.75 -11.89
N PRO A 34 12.63 12.98 -12.86
CA PRO A 34 11.86 12.54 -14.01
C PRO A 34 10.78 11.53 -13.60
N TRP A 35 10.90 10.97 -12.39
CA TRP A 35 10.04 9.94 -11.87
C TRP A 35 8.85 10.52 -11.10
N GLY A 36 7.68 10.00 -11.38
CA GLY A 36 6.44 10.46 -10.74
C GLY A 36 5.26 9.56 -11.11
N ARG A 37 4.06 10.00 -10.79
CA ARG A 37 2.84 9.20 -11.02
C ARG A 37 2.66 8.74 -12.46
N LYS A 38 3.06 9.56 -13.45
CA LYS A 38 2.94 9.23 -14.88
C LYS A 38 4.09 8.39 -15.41
N ASN A 39 5.20 8.41 -14.71
CA ASN A 39 6.43 7.70 -15.06
C ASN A 39 7.07 7.19 -13.77
N PRO A 40 6.54 6.11 -13.15
CA PRO A 40 7.13 5.55 -11.95
C PRO A 40 8.45 4.83 -12.27
N TYR A 41 9.37 4.87 -11.32
CA TYR A 41 10.65 4.17 -11.43
C TYR A 41 10.45 2.67 -11.14
N PRO A 42 10.96 1.77 -12.00
CA PRO A 42 10.91 0.32 -11.75
C PRO A 42 11.99 -0.07 -10.73
N ALA A 43 11.70 0.12 -9.46
CA ALA A 43 12.63 -0.10 -8.36
C ALA A 43 12.71 -1.59 -8.00
N LYS A 44 13.93 -2.08 -7.72
CA LYS A 44 14.16 -3.49 -7.36
C LYS A 44 13.95 -3.71 -5.86
N ILE A 45 13.24 -4.77 -5.50
CA ILE A 45 13.14 -5.25 -4.12
C ILE A 45 14.45 -5.94 -3.75
N VAL A 46 15.10 -5.46 -2.68
CA VAL A 46 16.34 -6.02 -2.14
C VAL A 46 16.06 -7.00 -1.00
N ALA A 47 15.04 -6.70 -0.19
CA ALA A 47 14.59 -7.60 0.86
C ALA A 47 13.08 -7.46 1.10
N ASN A 48 12.44 -8.57 1.49
CA ASN A 48 11.04 -8.64 1.88
C ASN A 48 10.89 -9.58 3.07
N THR A 49 11.04 -9.04 4.28
CA THR A 49 11.17 -9.80 5.52
C THR A 49 9.93 -9.65 6.39
N VAL A 50 9.43 -10.77 6.93
CA VAL A 50 8.37 -10.76 7.95
C VAL A 50 8.98 -10.36 9.28
N LEU A 51 8.39 -9.36 9.94
CA LEU A 51 8.82 -8.87 11.25
C LEU A 51 7.99 -9.45 12.41
N SER A 52 6.73 -9.80 12.14
CA SER A 52 5.83 -10.35 13.15
C SER A 52 6.19 -11.80 13.49
N GLY A 53 6.08 -12.16 14.76
CA GLY A 53 6.27 -13.54 15.21
C GLY A 53 5.15 -14.48 14.74
N PRO A 54 5.35 -15.80 14.82
CA PRO A 54 4.41 -16.79 14.29
C PRO A 54 3.07 -16.83 15.04
N THR A 55 2.99 -16.26 16.22
CA THR A 55 1.77 -16.18 17.05
C THR A 55 1.03 -14.85 16.89
N SER A 56 1.51 -13.96 16.02
CA SER A 56 0.88 -12.66 15.79
C SER A 56 -0.32 -12.79 14.85
N ASP A 57 -1.43 -12.17 15.21
CA ASP A 57 -2.61 -12.04 14.35
C ASP A 57 -2.39 -11.10 13.14
N LYS A 58 -1.27 -10.36 13.17
CA LYS A 58 -0.93 -9.40 12.11
C LYS A 58 0.38 -9.80 11.46
N GLU A 59 0.38 -9.85 10.16
CA GLU A 59 1.60 -9.97 9.36
C GLU A 59 2.16 -8.57 9.08
N VAL A 60 3.31 -8.26 9.69
CA VAL A 60 4.04 -7.01 9.43
C VAL A 60 5.30 -7.35 8.65
N ARG A 61 5.55 -6.60 7.57
CA ARG A 61 6.71 -6.80 6.70
C ARG A 61 7.58 -5.55 6.64
N HIS A 62 8.87 -5.80 6.49
CA HIS A 62 9.88 -4.82 6.17
C HIS A 62 10.38 -5.08 4.74
N LEU A 63 10.21 -4.08 3.88
CA LEU A 63 10.74 -4.13 2.52
C LEU A 63 11.88 -3.14 2.38
N VAL A 64 12.95 -3.57 1.73
CA VAL A 64 14.05 -2.74 1.27
C VAL A 64 13.99 -2.66 -0.25
N ILE A 65 13.90 -1.47 -0.78
CA ILE A 65 13.72 -1.18 -2.21
C ILE A 65 14.92 -0.36 -2.67
N SER A 66 15.64 -0.85 -3.67
CA SER A 66 16.78 -0.14 -4.27
C SER A 66 16.29 1.01 -5.14
N LEU A 67 16.88 2.17 -4.95
CA LEU A 67 16.67 3.32 -5.82
C LEU A 67 17.68 3.35 -6.99
N GLY A 68 18.72 2.48 -6.96
CA GLY A 68 19.71 2.33 -8.03
C GLY A 68 20.23 3.68 -8.55
N ASP A 69 20.37 3.78 -9.85
CA ASP A 69 20.82 4.99 -10.55
C ASP A 69 19.67 5.95 -10.92
N SER A 70 18.50 5.78 -10.32
CA SER A 70 17.32 6.62 -10.61
C SER A 70 17.55 8.10 -10.37
N GLY A 71 18.50 8.43 -9.48
CA GLY A 71 18.68 9.75 -8.94
C GLY A 71 17.47 10.22 -8.11
N ILE A 72 16.61 9.33 -7.64
CA ILE A 72 15.56 9.65 -6.68
C ILE A 72 16.19 9.99 -5.34
N ASP A 73 15.76 11.12 -4.79
CA ASP A 73 16.07 11.55 -3.44
C ASP A 73 14.80 11.68 -2.62
N TYR A 74 14.90 11.49 -1.31
CA TYR A 74 13.79 11.60 -0.36
C TYR A 74 14.27 12.13 0.98
N GLN A 75 13.34 12.58 1.79
CA GLN A 75 13.60 13.04 3.17
C GLN A 75 12.74 12.24 4.17
N PRO A 76 13.22 12.05 5.41
CA PRO A 76 12.41 11.52 6.49
C PRO A 76 11.08 12.26 6.61
N GLY A 77 9.98 11.48 6.65
CA GLY A 77 8.60 12.00 6.62
C GLY A 77 7.96 12.05 5.24
N ASP A 78 8.71 11.83 4.16
CA ASP A 78 8.11 11.57 2.85
C ASP A 78 7.43 10.21 2.79
N GLY A 79 6.55 10.06 1.80
CA GLY A 79 5.96 8.77 1.42
C GLY A 79 6.57 8.23 0.14
N ILE A 80 6.51 6.92 -0.03
CA ILE A 80 6.74 6.25 -1.31
C ILE A 80 5.41 5.71 -1.83
N SER A 81 5.07 6.09 -3.04
CA SER A 81 3.93 5.57 -3.77
C SER A 81 4.32 4.34 -4.56
N ILE A 82 3.53 3.27 -4.42
CA ILE A 82 3.70 2.02 -5.16
C ILE A 82 2.47 1.80 -6.04
N THR A 83 2.69 1.47 -7.30
CA THR A 83 1.62 1.07 -8.23
C THR A 83 1.36 -0.43 -8.04
N PRO A 84 0.22 -0.82 -7.48
CA PRO A 84 -0.08 -2.22 -7.27
C PRO A 84 -0.60 -2.89 -8.54
N VAL A 85 -0.70 -4.22 -8.47
CA VAL A 85 -1.38 -5.07 -9.44
C VAL A 85 -2.50 -5.79 -8.71
N ASN A 86 -3.68 -5.87 -9.30
CA ASN A 86 -4.82 -6.58 -8.74
C ASN A 86 -4.54 -8.08 -8.57
N ASP A 87 -5.32 -8.73 -7.72
CA ASP A 87 -5.24 -10.17 -7.50
C ASP A 87 -5.69 -10.92 -8.76
N PRO A 88 -4.81 -11.74 -9.38
CA PRO A 88 -5.16 -12.53 -10.56
C PRO A 88 -6.36 -13.47 -10.33
N ALA A 89 -6.49 -14.02 -9.12
CA ALA A 89 -7.61 -14.90 -8.80
C ALA A 89 -8.95 -14.16 -8.81
N LEU A 90 -8.98 -12.89 -8.37
CA LEU A 90 -10.17 -12.06 -8.45
C LEU A 90 -10.45 -11.66 -9.91
N VAL A 91 -9.43 -11.35 -10.69
CA VAL A 91 -9.57 -11.05 -12.13
C VAL A 91 -10.23 -12.22 -12.86
N GLU A 92 -9.73 -13.46 -12.67
CA GLU A 92 -10.31 -14.65 -13.31
C GLU A 92 -11.79 -14.88 -12.92
N LYS A 93 -12.12 -14.67 -11.66
CA LYS A 93 -13.51 -14.79 -11.19
C LYS A 93 -14.44 -13.74 -11.82
N ILE A 94 -13.95 -12.50 -12.00
CA ILE A 94 -14.72 -11.45 -12.68
C ILE A 94 -14.90 -11.81 -14.16
N LEU A 95 -13.83 -12.25 -14.85
CA LEU A 95 -13.92 -12.71 -16.24
C LEU A 95 -14.94 -13.85 -16.39
N THR A 96 -14.89 -14.84 -15.50
CA THR A 96 -15.85 -15.94 -15.47
C THR A 96 -17.28 -15.44 -15.28
N ARG A 97 -17.51 -14.49 -14.37
CA ARG A 97 -18.84 -13.90 -14.11
C ARG A 97 -19.38 -13.14 -15.34
N LEU A 98 -18.50 -12.52 -16.11
CA LEU A 98 -18.83 -11.82 -17.35
C LEU A 98 -19.04 -12.77 -18.55
N GLY A 99 -18.63 -14.04 -18.44
CA GLY A 99 -18.54 -14.96 -19.57
C GLY A 99 -17.49 -14.53 -20.59
N ALA A 100 -16.46 -13.81 -20.16
CA ALA A 100 -15.41 -13.23 -20.98
C ALA A 100 -14.12 -14.06 -20.94
N THR A 101 -13.33 -14.01 -22.01
CA THR A 101 -12.01 -14.66 -22.09
C THR A 101 -10.89 -13.82 -21.49
N GLY A 102 -11.10 -12.50 -21.47
CA GLY A 102 -10.12 -11.50 -21.10
C GLY A 102 -9.35 -10.91 -22.29
N ASP A 103 -9.52 -11.46 -23.49
CA ASP A 103 -8.87 -11.00 -24.73
C ASP A 103 -9.72 -9.91 -25.46
N GLU A 104 -10.91 -9.66 -24.96
CA GLU A 104 -11.80 -8.62 -25.49
C GLU A 104 -11.09 -7.27 -25.46
N MET A 105 -11.09 -6.61 -26.63
CA MET A 105 -10.42 -5.31 -26.79
C MET A 105 -11.29 -4.19 -26.27
N ILE A 106 -10.82 -3.53 -25.24
CA ILE A 106 -11.43 -2.32 -24.68
C ILE A 106 -10.71 -1.09 -25.25
N SER A 107 -11.49 -0.11 -25.68
CA SER A 107 -10.94 1.15 -26.20
C SER A 107 -11.36 2.31 -25.31
N ASP A 108 -10.42 3.08 -24.84
CA ASP A 108 -10.67 4.40 -24.31
C ASP A 108 -10.19 5.48 -25.32
N ARG A 109 -10.37 6.75 -24.98
CA ARG A 109 -10.01 7.87 -25.86
C ARG A 109 -8.52 7.93 -26.24
N LYS A 110 -7.65 7.19 -25.58
CA LYS A 110 -6.19 7.32 -25.65
C LYS A 110 -5.46 6.04 -26.00
N SER A 111 -6.06 4.89 -25.70
CA SER A 111 -5.38 3.60 -25.81
C SER A 111 -6.38 2.46 -26.01
N GLN A 112 -5.86 1.37 -26.58
CA GLN A 112 -6.55 0.08 -26.62
C GLN A 112 -5.79 -0.90 -25.71
N TYR A 113 -6.53 -1.77 -25.03
CA TYR A 113 -5.99 -2.78 -24.13
C TYR A 113 -6.98 -3.94 -24.01
N THR A 114 -6.51 -5.08 -23.56
CA THR A 114 -7.41 -6.20 -23.32
C THR A 114 -8.18 -6.01 -22.02
N LEU A 115 -9.35 -6.64 -21.89
CA LEU A 115 -10.12 -6.65 -20.64
C LEU A 115 -9.29 -7.17 -19.47
N ARG A 116 -8.49 -8.22 -19.69
CA ARG A 116 -7.56 -8.76 -18.69
C ARG A 116 -6.54 -7.72 -18.22
N ASP A 117 -5.92 -6.99 -19.14
CA ASP A 117 -4.99 -5.90 -18.78
C ASP A 117 -5.70 -4.80 -18.00
N ALA A 118 -6.92 -4.44 -18.40
CA ALA A 118 -7.75 -3.46 -17.71
C ALA A 118 -7.97 -3.86 -16.26
N LEU A 119 -8.49 -5.06 -16.03
CA LEU A 119 -8.81 -5.56 -14.69
C LEU A 119 -7.55 -5.82 -13.84
N THR A 120 -6.42 -6.16 -14.47
CA THR A 120 -5.17 -6.45 -13.75
C THR A 120 -4.43 -5.19 -13.34
N HIS A 121 -4.31 -4.19 -14.24
CA HIS A 121 -3.37 -3.10 -14.06
C HIS A 121 -3.99 -1.71 -14.01
N ARG A 122 -5.24 -1.53 -14.47
CA ARG A 122 -5.78 -0.19 -14.74
C ARG A 122 -6.92 0.24 -13.84
N PHE A 123 -7.77 -0.68 -13.43
CA PHE A 123 -9.01 -0.37 -12.72
C PHE A 123 -9.08 -1.04 -11.35
N GLU A 124 -9.70 -0.34 -10.40
CA GLU A 124 -9.91 -0.84 -9.04
C GLU A 124 -11.03 -1.86 -9.02
N ILE A 125 -10.73 -3.09 -8.60
CA ILE A 125 -11.70 -4.18 -8.51
C ILE A 125 -11.90 -4.73 -7.10
N ALA A 126 -11.04 -4.34 -6.15
CA ALA A 126 -11.17 -4.77 -4.75
C ALA A 126 -12.16 -3.91 -3.94
N THR A 127 -12.52 -2.74 -4.47
CA THR A 127 -13.50 -1.85 -3.84
C THR A 127 -14.44 -1.30 -4.92
N PRO A 128 -15.73 -1.56 -4.86
CA PRO A 128 -16.69 -1.06 -5.84
C PRO A 128 -16.68 0.47 -5.91
N SER A 129 -16.91 1.02 -7.09
CA SER A 129 -17.14 2.44 -7.28
C SER A 129 -18.61 2.76 -7.00
N LYS A 130 -18.89 4.01 -6.61
CA LYS A 130 -20.30 4.47 -6.52
C LYS A 130 -21.04 4.31 -7.85
N TYR A 131 -20.38 4.59 -8.97
CA TYR A 131 -20.98 4.46 -10.30
C TYR A 131 -21.43 3.02 -10.59
N LEU A 132 -20.59 2.02 -10.26
CA LEU A 132 -20.96 0.62 -10.41
C LEU A 132 -22.11 0.23 -9.48
N VAL A 133 -22.12 0.74 -8.23
CA VAL A 133 -23.24 0.55 -7.31
C VAL A 133 -24.54 1.05 -7.89
N ASP A 134 -24.57 2.31 -8.36
CA ASP A 134 -25.75 2.93 -8.96
C ASP A 134 -26.17 2.20 -10.26
N TYR A 135 -25.18 1.75 -11.05
CA TYR A 135 -25.44 0.97 -12.27
C TYR A 135 -26.16 -0.35 -11.96
N ILE A 136 -25.66 -1.13 -11.01
CA ILE A 136 -26.26 -2.41 -10.62
C ILE A 136 -27.62 -2.18 -9.93
N ALA A 137 -27.73 -1.21 -9.01
CA ALA A 137 -28.96 -0.89 -8.31
C ALA A 137 -30.10 -0.49 -9.27
N SER A 138 -29.78 0.15 -10.39
CA SER A 138 -30.78 0.53 -11.40
C SER A 138 -31.30 -0.64 -12.26
N ARG A 139 -30.70 -1.83 -12.16
CA ARG A 139 -30.98 -3.01 -13.00
C ARG A 139 -31.34 -4.25 -12.21
N THR A 140 -31.13 -4.24 -10.90
CA THR A 140 -31.44 -5.37 -10.01
C THR A 140 -32.83 -5.25 -9.40
N GLU A 141 -33.41 -6.40 -9.07
CA GLU A 141 -34.60 -6.48 -8.21
C GLU A 141 -34.25 -6.66 -6.73
N ASP A 142 -32.93 -6.64 -6.36
CA ASP A 142 -32.52 -6.73 -4.97
C ASP A 142 -33.02 -5.51 -4.19
N PRO A 143 -33.89 -5.72 -3.18
CA PRO A 143 -34.55 -4.61 -2.48
C PRO A 143 -33.59 -3.86 -1.55
N GLU A 144 -32.56 -4.53 -1.02
CA GLU A 144 -31.60 -3.91 -0.12
C GLU A 144 -30.70 -2.92 -0.89
N LEU A 145 -30.09 -3.35 -1.99
CA LEU A 145 -29.22 -2.50 -2.79
C LEU A 145 -30.00 -1.34 -3.43
N THR A 146 -31.20 -1.62 -3.96
CA THR A 146 -32.10 -0.59 -4.52
C THR A 146 -32.44 0.46 -3.48
N HIS A 147 -32.78 0.06 -2.27
CA HIS A 147 -33.09 0.98 -1.17
C HIS A 147 -31.87 1.83 -0.77
N LEU A 148 -30.71 1.20 -0.56
CA LEU A 148 -29.47 1.90 -0.18
C LEU A 148 -29.02 2.92 -1.22
N SER A 149 -29.13 2.58 -2.50
CA SER A 149 -28.80 3.51 -3.60
C SER A 149 -29.78 4.70 -3.65
N ALA A 150 -31.08 4.46 -3.40
CA ALA A 150 -32.12 5.48 -3.52
C ALA A 150 -32.17 6.46 -2.34
N THR A 151 -31.83 6.02 -1.13
CA THR A 151 -31.93 6.85 0.09
C THR A 151 -30.86 7.92 0.22
N GLY A 152 -29.70 7.74 -0.45
CA GLY A 152 -28.55 8.62 -0.29
C GLY A 152 -27.90 8.51 1.09
N ASP A 153 -28.23 7.50 1.88
CA ASP A 153 -27.59 7.19 3.15
C ASP A 153 -26.19 6.60 2.90
N HIS A 154 -25.20 7.48 2.92
CA HIS A 154 -23.80 7.10 2.66
C HIS A 154 -23.24 6.18 3.74
N GLU A 155 -23.65 6.34 5.00
CA GLU A 155 -23.16 5.52 6.11
C GLU A 155 -23.68 4.07 5.99
N ALA A 156 -24.95 3.92 5.72
CA ALA A 156 -25.55 2.60 5.50
C ALA A 156 -24.97 1.92 4.25
N LEU A 157 -24.78 2.66 3.17
CA LEU A 157 -24.14 2.13 1.95
C LEU A 157 -22.69 1.71 2.18
N ASP A 158 -21.90 2.52 2.87
CA ASP A 158 -20.51 2.20 3.20
C ASP A 158 -20.43 0.97 4.12
N ALA A 159 -21.33 0.84 5.09
CA ALA A 159 -21.45 -0.35 5.93
C ALA A 159 -21.81 -1.59 5.12
N TRP A 160 -22.73 -1.48 4.17
CA TRP A 160 -23.09 -2.57 3.28
C TRP A 160 -21.95 -2.97 2.32
N LEU A 161 -21.20 -1.98 1.81
CA LEU A 161 -20.04 -2.22 0.95
C LEU A 161 -18.82 -2.77 1.69
N TRP A 162 -18.82 -2.71 3.02
CA TRP A 162 -17.69 -3.18 3.82
C TRP A 162 -17.35 -4.64 3.52
N GLY A 163 -16.12 -4.87 3.04
CA GLY A 163 -15.63 -6.20 2.70
C GLY A 163 -16.18 -6.79 1.40
N ARG A 164 -16.97 -6.04 0.64
CA ARG A 164 -17.40 -6.44 -0.71
C ARG A 164 -16.44 -5.90 -1.77
N ASP A 165 -16.20 -6.70 -2.79
CA ASP A 165 -15.47 -6.32 -4.00
C ASP A 165 -16.39 -6.24 -5.21
N VAL A 166 -15.83 -5.90 -6.36
CA VAL A 166 -16.59 -5.81 -7.63
C VAL A 166 -17.30 -7.12 -7.97
N LEU A 167 -16.67 -8.28 -7.71
CA LEU A 167 -17.32 -9.58 -7.96
C LEU A 167 -18.55 -9.79 -7.07
N ASP A 168 -18.49 -9.36 -5.79
CA ASP A 168 -19.67 -9.47 -4.91
C ASP A 168 -20.82 -8.63 -5.43
N LEU A 169 -20.53 -7.41 -5.90
CA LEU A 169 -21.55 -6.54 -6.45
C LEU A 169 -22.16 -7.10 -7.74
N LEU A 170 -21.34 -7.68 -8.62
CA LEU A 170 -21.82 -8.36 -9.83
C LEU A 170 -22.67 -9.61 -9.53
N ASN A 171 -22.53 -10.19 -8.35
CA ASN A 171 -23.25 -11.37 -7.91
C ASN A 171 -24.47 -11.08 -7.00
N VAL A 172 -24.75 -9.80 -6.72
CA VAL A 172 -25.97 -9.42 -5.95
C VAL A 172 -27.22 -9.97 -6.66
N ASP A 173 -27.24 -9.81 -7.96
CA ASP A 173 -28.31 -10.37 -8.79
C ASP A 173 -27.70 -11.05 -10.04
N PRO A 174 -27.71 -12.38 -10.09
CA PRO A 174 -27.18 -13.12 -11.23
C PRO A 174 -27.89 -12.84 -12.57
N ALA A 175 -29.14 -12.33 -12.54
CA ALA A 175 -29.90 -11.99 -13.73
C ALA A 175 -29.41 -10.68 -14.39
N VAL A 176 -28.77 -9.81 -13.63
CA VAL A 176 -28.19 -8.57 -14.18
C VAL A 176 -26.98 -8.92 -15.03
N THR A 177 -27.07 -8.60 -16.31
CA THR A 177 -25.96 -8.71 -17.28
C THR A 177 -25.26 -7.37 -17.43
N ILE A 178 -23.96 -7.39 -17.61
CA ILE A 178 -23.11 -6.23 -17.87
C ILE A 178 -22.04 -6.63 -18.89
N THR A 179 -21.86 -5.81 -19.93
CA THR A 179 -20.79 -6.06 -20.90
C THR A 179 -19.44 -5.63 -20.34
N PRO A 180 -18.32 -6.13 -20.89
CA PRO A 180 -16.98 -5.67 -20.53
C PRO A 180 -16.80 -4.15 -20.59
N GLU A 181 -17.30 -3.52 -21.65
CA GLU A 181 -17.22 -2.07 -21.87
C GLU A 181 -18.02 -1.30 -20.82
N GLU A 182 -19.24 -1.74 -20.51
CA GLU A 182 -20.07 -1.15 -19.46
C GLU A 182 -19.40 -1.28 -18.10
N LEU A 183 -18.85 -2.45 -17.75
CA LEU A 183 -18.13 -2.62 -16.50
C LEU A 183 -16.95 -1.65 -16.39
N ILE A 184 -16.11 -1.57 -17.41
CA ILE A 184 -14.94 -0.70 -17.40
C ILE A 184 -15.34 0.78 -17.28
N ALA A 185 -16.46 1.19 -17.89
CA ALA A 185 -16.97 2.57 -17.79
C ALA A 185 -17.35 2.95 -16.35
N GLU A 186 -17.78 1.98 -15.54
CA GLU A 186 -18.25 2.19 -14.16
C GLU A 186 -17.13 1.99 -13.11
N LEU A 187 -15.95 1.48 -13.49
CA LEU A 187 -14.84 1.30 -12.56
C LEU A 187 -13.99 2.57 -12.39
N ARG A 188 -13.42 2.73 -11.19
CA ARG A 188 -12.42 3.78 -10.94
C ARG A 188 -11.03 3.31 -11.39
N PRO A 189 -10.13 4.22 -11.78
CA PRO A 189 -8.73 3.88 -11.99
C PRO A 189 -8.09 3.27 -10.74
N LEU A 190 -7.26 2.25 -10.93
CA LEU A 190 -6.46 1.65 -9.86
C LEU A 190 -5.49 2.71 -9.30
N ALA A 191 -5.66 3.01 -8.03
CA ALA A 191 -4.86 4.04 -7.37
C ALA A 191 -3.55 3.47 -6.82
N ASN A 192 -2.49 4.28 -6.89
CA ASN A 192 -1.25 4.00 -6.17
C ASN A 192 -1.49 4.00 -4.66
N ARG A 193 -0.71 3.22 -3.93
CA ARG A 193 -0.75 3.20 -2.45
C ARG A 193 0.50 3.86 -1.89
N VAL A 194 0.29 4.84 -1.02
CA VAL A 194 1.38 5.57 -0.36
C VAL A 194 1.73 4.85 0.93
N HIS A 195 3.01 4.60 1.13
CA HIS A 195 3.56 4.08 2.36
C HIS A 195 4.52 5.10 2.97
N SER A 196 4.48 5.26 4.29
CA SER A 196 5.47 6.05 5.00
C SER A 196 6.84 5.40 4.86
N ILE A 197 7.85 6.21 4.54
CA ILE A 197 9.23 5.75 4.45
C ILE A 197 9.75 5.54 5.88
N SER A 198 10.36 4.36 6.12
CA SER A 198 10.91 3.96 7.42
C SER A 198 12.45 3.98 7.49
N SER A 199 13.11 4.57 6.49
CA SER A 199 14.58 4.74 6.42
C SER A 199 14.96 6.21 6.30
N SER A 200 16.21 6.53 6.66
CA SER A 200 16.86 7.79 6.35
C SER A 200 17.87 7.58 5.22
N PRO A 201 17.96 8.48 4.23
CA PRO A 201 18.96 8.37 3.17
C PRO A 201 20.40 8.54 3.70
N LEU A 202 20.59 9.19 4.85
CA LEU A 202 21.89 9.30 5.49
C LEU A 202 22.37 7.98 6.09
N ALA A 203 21.44 7.18 6.62
CA ALA A 203 21.76 5.87 7.20
C ALA A 203 21.69 4.73 6.17
N HIS A 204 20.90 4.89 5.09
CA HIS A 204 20.63 3.85 4.09
C HIS A 204 20.72 4.44 2.68
N ALA A 205 21.93 4.79 2.26
CA ALA A 205 22.17 5.37 0.94
C ALA A 205 21.71 4.44 -0.19
N GLY A 206 21.07 5.00 -1.22
CA GLY A 206 20.63 4.27 -2.42
C GLY A 206 19.44 3.34 -2.24
N THR A 207 18.85 3.29 -1.04
CA THR A 207 17.67 2.45 -0.74
C THR A 207 16.57 3.25 -0.05
N VAL A 208 15.34 2.77 -0.16
CA VAL A 208 14.20 3.24 0.63
C VAL A 208 13.55 2.03 1.31
N HIS A 209 13.24 2.17 2.59
CA HIS A 209 12.60 1.11 3.36
C HIS A 209 11.16 1.47 3.68
N ILE A 210 10.29 0.46 3.68
CA ILE A 210 8.92 0.58 4.19
C ILE A 210 8.64 -0.51 5.22
N THR A 211 7.75 -0.19 6.16
CA THR A 211 7.23 -1.15 7.12
C THR A 211 5.71 -1.12 6.99
N MET A 212 5.13 -2.25 6.62
CA MET A 212 3.69 -2.33 6.32
C MET A 212 3.03 -3.55 6.99
N ALA A 213 1.76 -3.41 7.34
CA ALA A 213 0.91 -4.54 7.69
C ALA A 213 0.27 -5.12 6.43
N THR A 214 0.32 -6.45 6.28
CA THR A 214 -0.41 -7.15 5.22
C THR A 214 -1.89 -7.25 5.63
N VAL A 215 -2.75 -6.61 4.86
CA VAL A 215 -4.19 -6.62 5.14
C VAL A 215 -4.79 -7.90 4.61
N ARG A 216 -5.35 -8.72 5.50
CA ARG A 216 -6.10 -9.94 5.20
C ARG A 216 -7.30 -10.03 6.14
N TYR A 217 -8.46 -10.34 5.57
CA TYR A 217 -9.66 -10.53 6.36
C TYR A 217 -10.64 -11.45 5.62
N ARG A 218 -11.57 -12.04 6.35
CA ARG A 218 -12.65 -12.83 5.78
C ARG A 218 -13.89 -11.96 5.63
N SER A 219 -14.51 -12.02 4.46
CA SER A 219 -15.82 -11.43 4.21
C SER A 219 -16.68 -12.46 3.47
N GLY A 220 -17.80 -12.84 4.09
CA GLY A 220 -18.60 -13.97 3.63
C GLY A 220 -17.77 -15.27 3.62
N ASP A 221 -17.82 -15.98 2.53
CA ASP A 221 -17.11 -17.23 2.27
C ASP A 221 -15.69 -17.05 1.74
N ARG A 222 -15.29 -15.81 1.39
CA ARG A 222 -14.01 -15.53 0.72
C ARG A 222 -13.01 -14.80 1.63
N MET A 223 -11.74 -15.15 1.48
CA MET A 223 -10.64 -14.33 2.00
C MET A 223 -10.43 -13.12 1.09
N ARG A 224 -10.17 -11.97 1.69
CA ARG A 224 -9.87 -10.69 1.06
C ARG A 224 -8.46 -10.26 1.40
N GLY A 225 -7.87 -9.48 0.53
CA GLY A 225 -6.56 -8.90 0.75
C GLY A 225 -6.48 -7.44 0.32
N GLY A 226 -5.66 -6.66 1.01
CA GLY A 226 -5.37 -5.30 0.56
C GLY A 226 -4.58 -5.34 -0.75
N VAL A 227 -5.03 -4.63 -1.78
CA VAL A 227 -4.49 -4.70 -3.15
C VAL A 227 -2.97 -4.56 -3.19
N CYS A 228 -2.41 -3.54 -2.53
CA CYS A 228 -0.96 -3.31 -2.52
C CYS A 228 -0.24 -4.20 -1.51
N SER A 229 -0.79 -4.37 -0.30
CA SER A 229 -0.10 -5.12 0.75
C SER A 229 0.05 -6.60 0.42
N THR A 230 -0.98 -7.26 -0.15
CA THR A 230 -0.86 -8.64 -0.62
C THR A 230 -0.07 -8.76 -1.92
N TYR A 231 -0.13 -7.74 -2.80
CA TYR A 231 0.75 -7.68 -3.96
C TYR A 231 2.22 -7.74 -3.57
N LEU A 232 2.62 -6.94 -2.57
CA LEU A 232 4.00 -6.91 -2.08
C LEU A 232 4.35 -8.15 -1.24
N ALA A 233 3.40 -8.64 -0.42
CA ALA A 233 3.65 -9.75 0.49
C ALA A 233 3.73 -11.12 -0.21
N ASP A 234 2.83 -11.38 -1.16
CA ASP A 234 2.60 -12.72 -1.70
C ASP A 234 3.11 -12.88 -3.12
N ARG A 235 3.17 -11.77 -3.86
CA ARG A 235 3.40 -11.80 -5.32
C ARG A 235 4.67 -11.07 -5.72
N ARG A 236 5.48 -10.64 -4.73
CA ARG A 236 6.78 -10.01 -4.97
C ARG A 236 7.82 -10.57 -4.00
N THR A 237 8.94 -10.92 -4.57
CA THR A 237 10.09 -11.47 -3.85
C THR A 237 11.33 -10.61 -4.08
N GLU A 238 12.41 -10.93 -3.39
CA GLU A 238 13.71 -10.33 -3.64
C GLU A 238 14.10 -10.52 -5.12
N GLY A 239 14.59 -9.46 -5.73
CA GLY A 239 14.95 -9.42 -7.14
C GLY A 239 13.85 -8.88 -8.06
N ASP A 240 12.59 -8.95 -7.66
CA ASP A 240 11.48 -8.40 -8.43
C ASP A 240 11.51 -6.87 -8.46
N THR A 241 10.84 -6.30 -9.46
CA THR A 241 10.67 -4.85 -9.58
C THR A 241 9.26 -4.42 -9.23
N VAL A 242 9.16 -3.22 -8.64
CA VAL A 242 7.89 -2.54 -8.36
C VAL A 242 7.97 -1.09 -8.85
N PRO A 243 6.91 -0.58 -9.51
CA PRO A 243 6.87 0.82 -9.96
C PRO A 243 6.65 1.75 -8.76
N VAL A 244 7.59 2.68 -8.53
CA VAL A 244 7.56 3.59 -7.39
C VAL A 244 7.83 5.04 -7.76
N PHE A 245 7.38 5.96 -6.92
CA PHE A 245 7.81 7.36 -6.93
C PHE A 245 7.67 7.96 -5.53
N ILE A 246 8.46 9.00 -5.23
CA ILE A 246 8.39 9.69 -3.94
C ILE A 246 7.24 10.68 -3.93
N GLN A 247 6.53 10.71 -2.81
CA GLN A 247 5.50 11.69 -2.50
C GLN A 247 5.98 12.60 -1.36
N PRO A 248 6.47 13.80 -1.66
CA PRO A 248 6.97 14.70 -0.64
C PRO A 248 5.88 15.13 0.35
N ASN A 249 6.23 15.15 1.64
CA ASN A 249 5.36 15.65 2.70
C ASN A 249 6.08 16.73 3.51
N LYS A 250 5.99 17.98 3.08
CA LYS A 250 6.73 19.12 3.66
C LYS A 250 6.33 19.45 5.08
N SER A 251 5.13 19.08 5.51
CA SER A 251 4.59 19.37 6.85
C SER A 251 4.97 18.34 7.92
N PHE A 252 5.55 17.21 7.53
CA PHE A 252 5.93 16.16 8.46
C PHE A 252 7.44 15.88 8.34
N ARG A 253 8.20 16.54 9.22
CA ARG A 253 9.67 16.50 9.25
C ARG A 253 10.18 16.29 10.68
N PRO A 254 11.38 15.70 10.87
CA PRO A 254 12.03 15.72 12.17
C PRO A 254 12.32 17.14 12.61
N PRO A 255 12.28 17.42 13.93
CA PRO A 255 12.67 18.73 14.47
C PRO A 255 14.17 18.99 14.25
N ALA A 256 14.61 20.22 14.56
CA ALA A 256 16.03 20.57 14.56
C ALA A 256 16.83 19.66 15.53
N ASP A 257 18.12 19.53 15.28
CA ASP A 257 18.96 18.50 15.91
C ASP A 257 19.12 18.71 17.43
N ASP A 258 18.96 19.94 17.93
CA ASP A 258 18.99 20.31 19.35
C ASP A 258 17.62 20.25 20.05
N VAL A 259 16.54 20.07 19.31
CA VAL A 259 15.17 20.05 19.84
C VAL A 259 14.76 18.62 20.19
N ALA A 260 14.11 18.46 21.35
CA ALA A 260 13.53 17.19 21.77
C ALA A 260 12.36 16.76 20.84
N ALA A 261 12.27 15.46 20.57
CA ALA A 261 11.22 14.88 19.74
C ALA A 261 10.37 13.88 20.54
N ILE A 262 9.04 14.10 20.57
CA ILE A 262 8.06 13.14 21.10
C ILE A 262 7.34 12.51 19.91
N MET A 263 7.48 11.20 19.76
CA MET A 263 6.96 10.43 18.64
C MET A 263 5.94 9.42 19.15
N ILE A 264 4.70 9.48 18.66
CA ILE A 264 3.61 8.58 19.07
C ILE A 264 3.12 7.82 17.82
N GLY A 265 3.52 6.55 17.69
CA GLY A 265 3.29 5.74 16.50
C GLY A 265 2.70 4.37 16.81
N PRO A 266 1.36 4.23 16.91
CA PRO A 266 0.73 2.94 17.13
C PRO A 266 0.83 2.05 15.89
N GLY A 267 1.12 0.75 16.10
CA GLY A 267 1.24 -0.23 15.05
C GLY A 267 2.27 0.16 13.98
N THR A 268 1.91 0.09 12.70
CA THR A 268 2.78 0.53 11.60
C THR A 268 2.98 2.05 11.52
N GLY A 269 2.28 2.84 12.34
CA GLY A 269 2.53 4.27 12.51
C GLY A 269 3.93 4.60 13.04
N ILE A 270 4.67 3.59 13.55
CA ILE A 270 6.08 3.72 13.93
C ILE A 270 7.00 3.94 12.71
N ALA A 271 6.61 3.54 11.51
CA ALA A 271 7.45 3.54 10.32
C ALA A 271 8.14 4.89 10.04
N PRO A 272 7.45 6.04 9.97
CA PRO A 272 8.11 7.31 9.73
C PRO A 272 8.98 7.76 10.90
N PHE A 273 8.67 7.39 12.14
CA PHE A 273 9.50 7.73 13.30
C PHE A 273 10.81 6.94 13.34
N ARG A 274 10.81 5.70 12.80
CA ARG A 274 12.06 4.99 12.57
C ARG A 274 12.97 5.78 11.62
N SER A 275 12.44 6.36 10.56
CA SER A 275 13.23 7.21 9.66
C SER A 275 13.78 8.46 10.37
N PHE A 276 13.00 9.08 11.25
CA PHE A 276 13.41 10.25 12.03
C PHE A 276 14.57 9.89 12.97
N LEU A 277 14.48 8.76 13.68
CA LEU A 277 15.53 8.31 14.58
C LEU A 277 16.84 8.02 13.84
N HIS A 278 16.77 7.32 12.69
CA HIS A 278 17.95 7.07 11.85
C HIS A 278 18.58 8.35 11.33
N GLU A 279 17.77 9.32 10.89
CA GLU A 279 18.24 10.62 10.41
C GLU A 279 18.93 11.40 11.52
N ARG A 280 18.29 11.51 12.68
CA ARG A 280 18.83 12.22 13.85
C ARG A 280 20.10 11.56 14.35
N GLN A 281 20.16 10.23 14.40
CA GLN A 281 21.37 9.49 14.75
C GLN A 281 22.50 9.77 13.76
N ALA A 282 22.24 9.72 12.46
CA ALA A 282 23.24 9.97 11.42
C ALA A 282 23.77 11.42 11.43
N ARG A 283 22.94 12.37 11.86
CA ARG A 283 23.33 13.78 12.05
C ARG A 283 24.07 14.04 13.37
N GLY A 284 24.04 13.11 14.32
CA GLY A 284 24.54 13.33 15.67
C GLY A 284 23.67 14.30 16.49
N ALA A 285 22.36 14.31 16.24
CA ALA A 285 21.40 15.16 16.94
C ALA A 285 21.45 14.95 18.46
N GLN A 286 21.49 16.05 19.21
CA GLN A 286 21.64 16.06 20.67
C GLN A 286 20.33 16.15 21.44
N GLY A 287 19.25 16.58 20.78
CA GLY A 287 17.93 16.65 21.40
C GLY A 287 17.39 15.26 21.74
N GLU A 288 16.73 15.15 22.89
CA GLU A 288 16.16 13.88 23.38
C GLU A 288 15.10 13.31 22.44
N ASN A 289 14.96 11.98 22.41
CA ASN A 289 13.98 11.25 21.62
C ASN A 289 13.12 10.40 22.52
N TRP A 290 11.80 10.61 22.47
CA TRP A 290 10.80 9.83 23.19
C TRP A 290 9.91 9.16 22.17
N LEU A 291 9.91 7.82 22.13
CA LEU A 291 9.10 7.03 21.20
C LEU A 291 8.07 6.21 21.98
N PHE A 292 6.79 6.48 21.72
CA PHE A 292 5.66 5.72 22.23
C PHE A 292 5.10 4.87 21.09
N SER A 293 5.24 3.55 21.22
CA SER A 293 4.69 2.58 20.26
C SER A 293 3.81 1.59 21.02
N VAL A 294 2.57 1.45 20.54
CA VAL A 294 1.57 0.53 21.12
C VAL A 294 1.09 -0.38 20.02
N SER A 295 1.07 -1.69 20.28
CA SER A 295 0.33 -2.62 19.44
C SER A 295 -1.10 -2.73 19.98
N TYR A 296 -2.09 -2.37 19.16
CA TYR A 296 -3.49 -2.63 19.51
C TYR A 296 -3.76 -4.13 19.37
N THR A 297 -3.85 -4.83 20.48
CA THR A 297 -4.60 -6.08 20.54
C THR A 297 -6.06 -5.69 20.59
N HIS A 298 -6.85 -6.09 19.61
CA HIS A 298 -8.30 -5.94 19.69
C HIS A 298 -8.80 -6.82 20.84
N LEU A 299 -9.05 -6.21 21.99
CA LEU A 299 -9.98 -6.76 22.96
C LEU A 299 -11.36 -6.66 22.28
N ARG A 300 -11.86 -7.78 21.76
CA ARG A 300 -13.27 -7.89 21.44
C ARG A 300 -14.01 -7.80 22.78
N ALA A 301 -14.72 -6.69 22.98
CA ALA A 301 -15.75 -6.61 24.01
C ALA A 301 -16.93 -7.49 23.60
#